data_9d26b03fc864fa51ddd7a5bc5a4a528b
#
_entry.id   9d26b03fc864fa51ddd7a5bc5a4a528b
#
_cell.length_a   1.000
_cell.length_b   1.000
_cell.length_c   1.000
_cell.angle_alpha   90.00
_cell.angle_beta   90.00
_cell.angle_gamma   90.00
#
_symmetry.space_group_name_H-M   'P 1'
#
loop_
_entity.id
_entity.type
_entity.pdbx_description
1 polymer ?
#
loop_
_entity_poly.entity_id
_entity_poly.type
_entity_poly.pdbx_seq_one_letter_code
_entity_poly.pdbx_strand_id
1 'polypeptide(L)'
;MQFYVVTCAVPAETQDEGYTAFIKYMEDGATMDKFEGFELIARLHMPESGELCMICKASDSKALFKHFMFWRSAFGCEFLYRPALTCAEMVEMQKSHNSEMEAKGF
;
A
#
# COMPACT_ATOMS: atom_id res chain seq x y z
N MET A 1 1.88 9.95 9.56
CA MET A 1 1.11 9.02 8.72
C MET A 1 1.55 7.58 8.99
N GLN A 2 0.63 6.66 8.89
CA GLN A 2 0.88 5.22 9.06
C GLN A 2 1.49 4.64 7.78
N PHE A 3 2.50 3.77 7.93
CA PHE A 3 3.00 2.97 6.81
C PHE A 3 2.07 1.81 6.51
N TYR A 4 1.97 1.49 5.22
CA TYR A 4 1.26 0.30 4.74
C TYR A 4 2.11 -0.42 3.69
N VAL A 5 2.06 -1.74 3.74
CA VAL A 5 2.51 -2.59 2.63
C VAL A 5 1.25 -3.06 1.92
N VAL A 6 1.17 -2.78 0.64
CA VAL A 6 -0.01 -3.09 -0.16
C VAL A 6 0.40 -4.05 -1.28
N THR A 7 -0.30 -5.16 -1.38
CA THR A 7 -0.15 -6.05 -2.53
C THR A 7 -1.39 -5.95 -3.40
N CYS A 8 -1.18 -6.08 -4.70
CA CYS A 8 -2.25 -5.97 -5.69
C CYS A 8 -2.19 -7.18 -6.62
N ALA A 9 -3.34 -7.76 -6.90
CA ALA A 9 -3.50 -8.78 -7.93
C ALA A 9 -4.29 -8.19 -9.09
N VAL A 10 -3.72 -8.22 -10.30
CA VAL A 10 -4.37 -7.74 -11.52
C VAL A 10 -4.96 -8.93 -12.25
N PRO A 11 -6.27 -8.95 -12.53
CA PRO A 11 -6.86 -10.04 -13.29
C PRO A 11 -6.23 -10.17 -14.68
N ALA A 12 -6.00 -11.39 -15.12
CA ALA A 12 -5.40 -11.64 -16.44
C ALA A 12 -6.20 -11.00 -17.58
N GLU A 13 -7.53 -10.98 -17.43
CA GLU A 13 -8.43 -10.45 -18.44
C GLU A 13 -8.28 -8.95 -18.68
N THR A 14 -7.82 -8.21 -17.67
CA THR A 14 -7.71 -6.75 -17.72
C THR A 14 -6.26 -6.26 -17.63
N GLN A 15 -5.29 -7.16 -17.57
CA GLN A 15 -3.90 -6.79 -17.33
C GLN A 15 -3.36 -5.84 -18.39
N ASP A 16 -3.56 -6.14 -19.67
CA ASP A 16 -3.07 -5.30 -20.75
C ASP A 16 -3.74 -3.92 -20.75
N GLU A 17 -5.05 -3.88 -20.54
CA GLU A 17 -5.79 -2.62 -20.45
C GLU A 17 -5.33 -1.80 -19.24
N GLY A 18 -5.13 -2.46 -18.10
CA GLY A 18 -4.67 -1.81 -16.88
C GLY A 18 -3.28 -1.20 -17.05
N TYR A 19 -2.36 -1.93 -17.63
CA TYR A 19 -1.00 -1.41 -17.87
C TYR A 19 -0.96 -0.35 -18.98
N THR A 20 -1.85 -0.41 -19.95
CA THR A 20 -2.00 0.67 -20.93
C THR A 20 -2.45 1.96 -20.25
N ALA A 21 -3.42 1.86 -19.34
CA ALA A 21 -3.85 3.00 -18.53
C ALA A 21 -2.73 3.47 -17.59
N PHE A 22 -1.91 2.56 -17.07
CA PHE A 22 -0.79 2.89 -16.22
C PHE A 22 0.30 3.69 -16.96
N ILE A 23 0.56 3.38 -18.23
CA ILE A 23 1.46 4.18 -19.07
C ILE A 23 1.01 5.63 -19.07
N LYS A 24 -0.27 5.86 -19.38
CA LYS A 24 -0.83 7.21 -19.40
C LYS A 24 -0.73 7.89 -18.03
N TYR A 25 -1.05 7.17 -16.98
CA TYR A 25 -0.95 7.69 -15.62
C TYR A 25 0.46 8.18 -15.29
N MET A 26 1.47 7.40 -15.63
CA MET A 26 2.86 7.78 -15.39
C MET A 26 3.31 8.95 -16.27
N GLU A 27 2.91 8.97 -17.54
CA GLU A 27 3.21 10.06 -18.48
C GLU A 27 2.55 11.37 -18.05
N ASP A 28 1.37 11.30 -17.44
CA ASP A 28 0.64 12.46 -16.92
C ASP A 28 1.18 12.93 -15.54
N GLY A 29 2.25 12.33 -15.05
CA GLY A 29 2.93 12.77 -13.82
C GLY A 29 2.54 12.03 -12.56
N ALA A 30 1.83 10.90 -12.67
CA ALA A 30 1.45 10.06 -11.53
C ALA A 30 0.88 10.88 -10.34
N THR A 31 -0.06 11.76 -10.64
CA THR A 31 -0.54 12.79 -9.71
C THR A 31 -1.16 12.26 -8.42
N MET A 32 -1.67 11.03 -8.46
CA MET A 32 -2.27 10.40 -7.26
C MET A 32 -1.24 9.67 -6.40
N ASP A 33 0.04 9.67 -6.78
CA ASP A 33 1.08 9.05 -5.94
C ASP A 33 1.41 9.90 -4.72
N LYS A 34 1.00 11.15 -4.71
CA LYS A 34 1.13 12.01 -3.55
C LYS A 34 0.00 13.04 -3.52
N PHE A 35 -0.72 13.07 -2.41
CA PHE A 35 -1.73 14.07 -2.13
C PHE A 35 -1.86 14.22 -0.61
N GLU A 36 -2.67 15.15 -0.15
CA GLU A 36 -2.85 15.35 1.29
C GLU A 36 -3.35 14.07 1.96
N GLY A 37 -2.53 13.55 2.87
CA GLY A 37 -2.83 12.31 3.60
C GLY A 37 -2.35 11.04 2.95
N PHE A 38 -1.64 11.12 1.81
CA PHE A 38 -1.11 9.93 1.13
C PHE A 38 0.22 10.22 0.44
N GLU A 39 1.15 9.27 0.54
CA GLU A 39 2.41 9.31 -0.21
C GLU A 39 2.85 7.90 -0.57
N LEU A 40 3.04 7.66 -1.87
CA LEU A 40 3.65 6.43 -2.35
C LEU A 40 5.17 6.50 -2.14
N ILE A 41 5.75 5.48 -1.52
CA ILE A 41 7.19 5.38 -1.32
C ILE A 41 7.83 4.52 -2.41
N ALA A 42 7.21 3.39 -2.73
CA ALA A 42 7.73 2.48 -3.75
C ALA A 42 6.59 1.69 -4.39
N ARG A 43 6.74 1.41 -5.67
CA ARG A 43 5.83 0.53 -6.43
C ARG A 43 6.68 -0.39 -7.29
N LEU A 44 6.51 -1.69 -7.12
CA LEU A 44 7.21 -2.70 -7.90
C LEU A 44 6.19 -3.62 -8.57
N HIS A 45 6.47 -3.98 -9.79
CA HIS A 45 5.58 -4.79 -10.62
C HIS A 45 6.17 -6.18 -10.84
N MET A 46 5.32 -7.19 -10.74
CA MET A 46 5.65 -8.59 -10.99
C MET A 46 4.72 -9.08 -12.11
N PRO A 47 4.99 -8.70 -13.37
CA PRO A 47 4.06 -8.95 -14.47
C PRO A 47 3.84 -10.42 -14.77
N GLU A 48 4.79 -11.27 -14.44
CA GLU A 48 4.68 -12.70 -14.66
C GLU A 48 3.52 -13.32 -13.88
N SER A 49 3.31 -12.84 -12.66
CA SER A 49 2.22 -13.31 -11.81
C SER A 49 1.01 -12.38 -11.78
N GLY A 50 1.10 -11.23 -12.46
CA GLY A 50 0.04 -10.22 -12.44
C GLY A 50 -0.08 -9.50 -11.11
N GLU A 51 1.03 -9.36 -10.38
CA GLU A 51 1.02 -8.77 -9.04
C GLU A 51 1.85 -7.49 -8.96
N LEU A 52 1.53 -6.67 -7.97
CA LEU A 52 2.31 -5.49 -7.58
C LEU A 52 2.52 -5.51 -6.08
N CYS A 53 3.62 -4.90 -5.65
CA CYS A 53 3.88 -4.65 -4.25
C CYS A 53 4.19 -3.16 -4.07
N MET A 54 3.56 -2.53 -3.08
CA MET A 54 3.73 -1.10 -2.82
C MET A 54 3.98 -0.84 -1.35
N ILE A 55 4.78 0.19 -1.10
CA ILE A 55 4.97 0.75 0.23
C ILE A 55 4.47 2.18 0.17
N CYS A 56 3.58 2.55 1.08
CA CYS A 56 3.03 3.89 1.12
C CYS A 56 2.78 4.35 2.56
N LYS A 57 2.52 5.64 2.70
CA LYS A 57 2.07 6.25 3.95
C LYS A 57 0.69 6.82 3.72
N ALA A 58 -0.21 6.64 4.68
CA ALA A 58 -1.53 7.23 4.63
C ALA A 58 -1.96 7.71 6.02
N SER A 59 -2.70 8.80 6.06
CA SER A 59 -3.23 9.34 7.31
C SER A 59 -4.35 8.49 7.88
N ASP A 60 -5.11 7.84 7.00
CA ASP A 60 -6.23 6.97 7.36
C ASP A 60 -6.57 6.04 6.19
N SER A 61 -7.51 5.14 6.40
CA SER A 61 -7.93 4.19 5.38
C SER A 61 -8.67 4.86 4.21
N LYS A 62 -9.29 6.02 4.43
CA LYS A 62 -9.97 6.74 3.34
C LYS A 62 -8.97 7.26 2.31
N ALA A 63 -7.85 7.83 2.78
CA ALA A 63 -6.78 8.28 1.89
C ALA A 63 -6.17 7.11 1.12
N LEU A 64 -5.98 5.98 1.79
CA LEU A 64 -5.48 4.76 1.18
C LEU A 64 -6.40 4.28 0.06
N PHE A 65 -7.70 4.14 0.36
CA PHE A 65 -8.68 3.69 -0.63
C PHE A 65 -8.80 4.67 -1.80
N LYS A 66 -8.72 5.97 -1.55
CA LYS A 66 -8.78 6.99 -2.59
C LYS A 66 -7.71 6.78 -3.67
N HIS A 67 -6.50 6.39 -3.28
CA HIS A 67 -5.43 6.12 -4.23
C HIS A 67 -5.74 4.91 -5.12
N PHE A 68 -6.29 3.84 -4.55
CA PHE A 68 -6.44 2.56 -5.24
C PHE A 68 -7.81 2.31 -5.89
N MET A 69 -8.82 3.09 -5.52
CA MET A 69 -10.20 2.86 -5.96
C MET A 69 -10.40 2.82 -7.47
N PHE A 70 -9.75 3.70 -8.19
CA PHE A 70 -9.86 3.75 -9.64
C PHE A 70 -9.44 2.43 -10.28
N TRP A 71 -8.31 1.90 -9.86
CA TRP A 71 -7.75 0.67 -10.42
C TRP A 71 -8.62 -0.54 -10.11
N ARG A 72 -9.20 -0.56 -8.92
CA ARG A 72 -10.15 -1.58 -8.56
C ARG A 72 -11.41 -1.50 -9.42
N SER A 73 -11.98 -0.32 -9.55
CA SER A 73 -13.24 -0.12 -10.30
C SER A 73 -13.07 -0.34 -11.79
N ALA A 74 -11.98 0.15 -12.37
CA ALA A 74 -11.78 0.11 -13.82
C ALA A 74 -11.27 -1.25 -14.30
N PHE A 75 -10.43 -1.93 -13.53
CA PHE A 75 -9.72 -3.13 -14.00
C PHE A 75 -9.92 -4.35 -13.11
N GLY A 76 -10.67 -4.24 -12.03
CA GLY A 76 -10.90 -5.35 -11.11
C GLY A 76 -9.68 -5.73 -10.27
N CYS A 77 -8.71 -4.83 -10.12
CA CYS A 77 -7.55 -5.06 -9.27
C CYS A 77 -7.97 -5.32 -7.83
N GLU A 78 -7.39 -6.34 -7.22
CA GLU A 78 -7.64 -6.67 -5.83
C GLU A 78 -6.46 -6.24 -4.97
N PHE A 79 -6.73 -5.51 -3.90
CA PHE A 79 -5.71 -4.96 -3.02
C PHE A 79 -5.81 -5.57 -1.63
N LEU A 80 -4.66 -5.89 -1.06
CA LEU A 80 -4.54 -6.31 0.33
C LEU A 80 -3.66 -5.29 1.06
N TYR A 81 -4.22 -4.66 2.09
CA TYR A 81 -3.58 -3.61 2.85
C TYR A 81 -3.11 -4.14 4.20
N ARG A 82 -1.82 -3.97 4.50
CA ARG A 82 -1.26 -4.38 5.78
C ARG A 82 -0.59 -3.18 6.43
N PRO A 83 -1.05 -2.75 7.63
CA PRO A 83 -0.33 -1.72 8.37
C PRO A 83 1.06 -2.24 8.74
N ALA A 84 2.03 -1.36 8.66
CA ALA A 84 3.43 -1.69 8.91
C ALA A 84 4.06 -0.67 9.84
N LEU A 85 5.04 -1.10 10.60
CA LEU A 85 5.77 -0.27 11.54
C LEU A 85 7.22 -0.09 11.05
N THR A 86 7.81 1.06 11.37
CA THR A 86 9.24 1.25 11.20
C THR A 86 10.00 0.42 12.24
N CYS A 87 11.30 0.23 12.04
CA CYS A 87 12.13 -0.45 13.02
C CYS A 87 12.10 0.24 14.37
N ALA A 88 12.13 1.58 14.41
CA ALA A 88 12.06 2.34 15.65
C ALA A 88 10.74 2.14 16.37
N GLU A 89 9.62 2.20 15.65
CA GLU A 89 8.30 1.95 16.21
C GLU A 89 8.18 0.54 16.77
N MET A 90 8.71 -0.45 16.05
CA MET A 90 8.68 -1.85 16.50
C MET A 90 9.49 -2.05 17.78
N VAL A 91 10.67 -1.42 17.87
CA VAL A 91 11.50 -1.48 19.07
C VAL A 91 10.76 -0.89 20.28
N GLU A 92 10.16 0.29 20.12
CA GLU A 92 9.38 0.91 21.21
C GLU A 92 8.20 0.04 21.65
N MET A 93 7.48 -0.48 20.67
CA MET A 93 6.34 -1.33 20.92
C MET A 93 6.72 -2.60 21.69
N GLN A 94 7.84 -3.23 21.31
CA GLN A 94 8.30 -4.43 21.99
C GLN A 94 8.77 -4.16 23.41
N LYS A 95 9.45 -3.03 23.63
CA LYS A 95 9.86 -2.62 24.99
C LYS A 95 8.65 -2.39 25.88
N SER A 96 7.66 -1.70 25.38
CA SER A 96 6.40 -1.45 26.10
C SER A 96 5.69 -2.76 26.43
N HIS A 97 5.61 -3.66 25.46
CA HIS A 97 5.02 -4.99 25.64
C HIS A 97 5.74 -5.79 26.73
N ASN A 98 7.08 -5.83 26.69
CA ASN A 98 7.88 -6.54 27.67
C ASN A 98 7.64 -6.00 29.08
N SER A 99 7.55 -4.68 29.23
CA SER A 99 7.27 -4.04 30.52
C SER A 99 5.88 -4.40 31.05
N GLU A 100 4.87 -4.43 30.17
CA GLU A 100 3.52 -4.85 30.53
C GLU A 100 3.47 -6.32 30.97
N MET A 101 4.17 -7.18 30.23
CA MET A 101 4.21 -8.61 30.56
C MET A 101 4.89 -8.85 31.92
N GLU A 102 6.00 -8.15 32.19
CA GLU A 102 6.69 -8.21 33.47
C GLU A 102 5.79 -7.75 34.61
N ALA A 103 5.08 -6.64 34.44
CA ALA A 103 4.13 -6.12 35.43
C ALA A 103 3.00 -7.11 35.71
N LYS A 104 2.63 -7.94 34.75
CA LYS A 104 1.60 -8.98 34.90
C LYS A 104 2.13 -10.31 35.42
N GLY A 105 3.46 -10.42 35.66
CA GLY A 105 4.09 -11.62 36.17
C GLY A 105 4.44 -12.66 35.15
N PHE A 106 4.58 -12.26 33.89
CA PHE A 106 4.99 -13.16 32.82
C PHE A 106 6.48 -13.12 32.53
#